data_99f8965271d80bdfd44526486ac4b4f0
#
_entry.id   99f8965271d80bdfd44526486ac4b4f0
#
_cell.length_a   1.000
_cell.length_b   1.000
_cell.length_c   1.000
_cell.angle_alpha   90.00
_cell.angle_beta   90.00
_cell.angle_gamma   90.00
#
_symmetry.space_group_name_H-M   'P 1'
#
loop_
_entity.id
_entity.type
_entity.pdbx_description
1 polymer ?
#
loop_
_entity_poly.entity_id
_entity_poly.type
_entity_poly.pdbx_seq_one_letter_code
_entity_poly.pdbx_strand_id
1 'polypeptide(L)'
;MKHLIALRHLIILSCLGAVSAGAGTLFCGAYPYWVLVIDEGQGKVTDRIRMETGLPTSIRISHDHKTIFVTTNDRSGIEVIDVATRKVTNHFVLNDATHKFRLNGGAPDPDGKLLYATTTQITKQADRYEIGKAKYTIIDLAQQKIGKTVDMPGANDTAGGAEGGGAAGGGGGGGRGGGGFEVSPDGKFLYQFGSTVTVLNAADFSVVERIQLAQPDAPAVENLGLGGLLEAVSDPGQRVSIFNYSDPIVHNRVFGLARFDLNTRKFDFTPIGPAPVAMTGLHVTPDKKSGYTVSTNGTGGNKRCEFWGIDLTTSRLTRTGEFPCRTRYSFGISADGKKLYIYGAGYEIEVYDAVTFKHEATWDLGNDMTGGGLVVLP
;
A
#
# COMPACT_ATOMS: atom_id res chain seq x y z
N MET A 1 -25.55 2.70 -79.50
CA MET A 1 -24.60 1.88 -78.71
C MET A 1 -24.45 2.56 -77.34
N LYS A 2 -25.05 1.98 -76.34
CA LYS A 2 -25.14 2.55 -74.98
C LYS A 2 -24.08 1.83 -74.12
N HIS A 3 -23.08 2.54 -73.64
CA HIS A 3 -22.13 2.01 -72.64
C HIS A 3 -22.66 2.26 -71.23
N LEU A 4 -23.01 1.18 -70.56
CA LEU A 4 -23.33 1.16 -69.14
C LEU A 4 -22.01 1.07 -68.34
N ILE A 5 -21.67 2.09 -67.54
CA ILE A 5 -20.57 2.09 -66.59
C ILE A 5 -21.14 1.66 -65.26
N ALA A 6 -20.80 0.46 -64.79
CA ALA A 6 -21.16 -0.06 -63.47
C ALA A 6 -20.18 0.47 -62.44
N LEU A 7 -20.66 1.34 -61.53
CA LEU A 7 -19.91 1.87 -60.40
C LEU A 7 -19.98 0.86 -59.25
N ARG A 8 -18.88 0.15 -59.01
CA ARG A 8 -18.71 -0.76 -57.86
C ARG A 8 -18.40 0.10 -56.62
N HIS A 9 -19.34 0.18 -55.70
CA HIS A 9 -19.11 0.74 -54.35
C HIS A 9 -18.29 -0.26 -53.55
N LEU A 10 -17.06 0.12 -53.25
CA LEU A 10 -16.20 -0.59 -52.29
C LEU A 10 -16.55 -0.13 -50.88
N ILE A 11 -17.33 -0.94 -50.15
CA ILE A 11 -17.60 -0.69 -48.73
C ILE A 11 -16.36 -1.12 -47.96
N ILE A 12 -15.54 -0.17 -47.52
CA ILE A 12 -14.45 -0.39 -46.61
C ILE A 12 -15.10 -0.47 -45.20
N LEU A 13 -15.26 -1.70 -44.72
CA LEU A 13 -15.67 -1.97 -43.34
C LEU A 13 -14.44 -1.69 -42.45
N SER A 14 -14.37 -0.46 -41.92
CA SER A 14 -13.39 -0.12 -40.90
C SER A 14 -13.79 -0.82 -39.61
N CYS A 15 -13.21 -1.99 -39.34
CA CYS A 15 -13.17 -2.56 -38.02
C CYS A 15 -12.41 -1.58 -37.09
N LEU A 16 -13.10 -0.68 -36.45
CA LEU A 16 -12.60 -0.06 -35.24
C LEU A 16 -12.44 -1.19 -34.21
N GLY A 17 -11.26 -1.74 -34.14
CA GLY A 17 -10.87 -2.56 -33.00
C GLY A 17 -11.04 -1.70 -31.75
N ALA A 18 -12.05 -2.00 -30.95
CA ALA A 18 -12.07 -1.52 -29.57
C ALA A 18 -10.76 -2.03 -28.95
N VAL A 19 -9.83 -1.12 -28.71
CA VAL A 19 -8.71 -1.38 -27.82
C VAL A 19 -9.38 -1.64 -26.48
N SER A 20 -9.57 -2.91 -26.14
CA SER A 20 -9.91 -3.28 -24.78
C SER A 20 -8.78 -2.70 -23.93
N ALA A 21 -9.09 -1.79 -23.04
CA ALA A 21 -8.18 -1.43 -21.96
C ALA A 21 -7.68 -2.76 -21.42
N GLY A 22 -6.39 -3.02 -21.56
CA GLY A 22 -5.80 -4.31 -21.20
C GLY A 22 -6.16 -4.60 -19.76
N ALA A 23 -6.49 -5.84 -19.46
CA ALA A 23 -6.65 -6.26 -18.07
C ALA A 23 -5.35 -5.97 -17.34
N GLY A 24 -5.45 -5.46 -16.11
CA GLY A 24 -4.29 -5.11 -15.30
C GLY A 24 -3.44 -6.33 -14.94
N THR A 25 -2.27 -6.06 -14.43
CA THR A 25 -1.35 -7.09 -13.92
C THR A 25 -1.16 -6.88 -12.42
N LEU A 26 -1.33 -7.96 -11.63
CA LEU A 26 -1.08 -7.93 -10.21
C LEU A 26 0.25 -8.62 -9.89
N PHE A 27 1.02 -8.01 -8.98
CA PHE A 27 2.20 -8.61 -8.38
C PHE A 27 1.91 -8.84 -6.90
N CYS A 28 1.91 -10.10 -6.47
CA CYS A 28 1.55 -10.47 -5.11
C CYS A 28 2.63 -11.32 -4.45
N GLY A 29 3.08 -10.90 -3.27
CA GLY A 29 3.99 -11.71 -2.47
C GLY A 29 3.32 -12.96 -1.95
N ALA A 30 4.01 -14.11 -2.05
CA ALA A 30 3.48 -15.40 -1.64
C ALA A 30 4.55 -16.29 -1.01
N TYR A 31 4.11 -17.14 -0.08
CA TYR A 31 4.94 -18.13 0.59
C TYR A 31 5.37 -19.24 -0.38
N PRO A 32 6.59 -19.77 -0.24
CA PRO A 32 7.62 -19.38 0.73
C PRO A 32 8.55 -18.25 0.23
N TYR A 33 8.67 -18.02 -1.08
CA TYR A 33 9.64 -17.10 -1.68
C TYR A 33 9.23 -16.67 -3.10
N TRP A 34 7.94 -16.42 -3.33
CA TRP A 34 7.45 -16.06 -4.66
C TRP A 34 6.88 -14.64 -4.69
N VAL A 35 7.07 -13.97 -5.81
CA VAL A 35 6.17 -12.92 -6.25
C VAL A 35 5.37 -13.50 -7.43
N LEU A 36 4.08 -13.67 -7.22
CA LEU A 36 3.15 -14.12 -8.25
C LEU A 36 2.82 -12.98 -9.19
N VAL A 37 2.83 -13.25 -10.49
CA VAL A 37 2.31 -12.35 -11.51
C VAL A 37 0.97 -12.89 -11.97
N ILE A 38 -0.07 -12.10 -11.81
CA ILE A 38 -1.45 -12.52 -12.02
C ILE A 38 -2.04 -11.65 -13.13
N ASP A 39 -2.64 -12.29 -14.12
CA ASP A 39 -3.46 -11.63 -15.14
C ASP A 39 -4.83 -11.33 -14.52
N GLU A 40 -5.14 -10.05 -14.39
CA GLU A 40 -6.37 -9.57 -13.75
C GLU A 40 -7.63 -9.98 -14.54
N GLY A 41 -7.56 -10.04 -15.86
CA GLY A 41 -8.68 -10.43 -16.72
C GLY A 41 -9.01 -11.91 -16.63
N GLN A 42 -8.01 -12.76 -16.40
CA GLN A 42 -8.19 -14.21 -16.32
C GLN A 42 -8.28 -14.71 -14.87
N GLY A 43 -7.85 -13.91 -13.90
CA GLY A 43 -7.74 -14.34 -12.50
C GLY A 43 -6.75 -15.48 -12.29
N LYS A 44 -5.68 -15.52 -13.08
CA LYS A 44 -4.72 -16.63 -13.09
C LYS A 44 -3.29 -16.15 -12.94
N VAL A 45 -2.49 -16.96 -12.26
CA VAL A 45 -1.04 -16.77 -12.20
C VAL A 45 -0.45 -17.08 -13.58
N THR A 46 0.18 -16.08 -14.18
CA THR A 46 0.86 -16.19 -15.47
C THR A 46 2.36 -16.37 -15.33
N ASP A 47 2.93 -15.95 -14.20
CA ASP A 47 4.35 -16.11 -13.93
C ASP A 47 4.61 -16.17 -12.41
N ARG A 48 5.77 -16.70 -12.02
CA ARG A 48 6.25 -16.79 -10.64
C ARG A 48 7.70 -16.34 -10.59
N ILE A 49 7.94 -15.21 -9.97
CA ILE A 49 9.27 -14.66 -9.79
C ILE A 49 9.81 -15.18 -8.46
N ARG A 50 10.89 -15.94 -8.52
CA ARG A 50 11.52 -16.48 -7.31
C ARG A 50 12.37 -15.43 -6.62
N MET A 51 12.15 -15.28 -5.32
CA MET A 51 12.99 -14.46 -4.45
C MET A 51 14.16 -15.27 -3.89
N GLU A 52 15.37 -14.72 -4.02
CA GLU A 52 16.59 -15.37 -3.53
C GLU A 52 16.88 -15.06 -2.05
N THR A 53 16.28 -14.00 -1.52
CA THR A 53 16.54 -13.51 -0.17
C THR A 53 15.46 -13.91 0.84
N GLY A 54 14.40 -14.59 0.41
CA GLY A 54 13.41 -15.18 1.31
C GLY A 54 11.96 -14.74 1.05
N LEU A 55 11.13 -14.82 2.09
CA LEU A 55 9.69 -14.53 2.01
C LEU A 55 9.44 -13.04 1.75
N PRO A 56 8.77 -12.65 0.66
CA PRO A 56 8.38 -11.27 0.43
C PRO A 56 7.34 -10.80 1.45
N THR A 57 7.62 -9.69 2.11
CA THR A 57 6.75 -9.10 3.14
C THR A 57 6.28 -7.70 2.82
N SER A 58 6.97 -7.00 1.92
CA SER A 58 6.55 -5.71 1.40
C SER A 58 6.91 -5.63 -0.08
N ILE A 59 5.97 -5.14 -0.86
CA ILE A 59 6.14 -4.90 -2.29
C ILE A 59 5.79 -3.44 -2.53
N ARG A 60 6.70 -2.70 -3.15
CA ARG A 60 6.53 -1.29 -3.51
C ARG A 60 6.91 -1.09 -4.96
N ILE A 61 6.19 -0.22 -5.64
CA ILE A 61 6.50 0.15 -7.01
C ILE A 61 7.25 1.47 -7.05
N SER A 62 8.14 1.62 -8.04
CA SER A 62 8.80 2.89 -8.33
C SER A 62 7.80 3.92 -8.86
N HIS A 63 8.16 5.18 -8.77
CA HIS A 63 7.33 6.30 -9.23
C HIS A 63 7.01 6.23 -10.75
N ASP A 64 7.93 5.71 -11.54
CA ASP A 64 7.77 5.53 -12.99
C ASP A 64 7.08 4.20 -13.37
N HIS A 65 6.65 3.41 -12.38
CA HIS A 65 6.00 2.10 -12.51
C HIS A 65 6.82 1.03 -13.25
N LYS A 66 8.12 1.19 -13.37
CA LYS A 66 8.98 0.24 -14.10
C LYS A 66 9.67 -0.76 -13.18
N THR A 67 9.76 -0.46 -11.90
CA THR A 67 10.53 -1.25 -10.95
C THR A 67 9.71 -1.56 -9.71
N ILE A 68 9.78 -2.81 -9.28
CA ILE A 68 9.18 -3.25 -8.00
C ILE A 68 10.31 -3.53 -7.01
N PHE A 69 10.20 -2.94 -5.82
CA PHE A 69 11.07 -3.17 -4.68
C PHE A 69 10.40 -4.14 -3.72
N VAL A 70 11.07 -5.24 -3.45
CA VAL A 70 10.60 -6.28 -2.52
C VAL A 70 11.52 -6.33 -1.34
N THR A 71 10.94 -6.25 -0.14
CA THR A 71 11.69 -6.55 1.09
C THR A 71 11.28 -7.92 1.60
N THR A 72 12.27 -8.70 2.06
CA THR A 72 12.05 -10.07 2.56
C THR A 72 12.38 -10.18 4.03
N ASN A 73 11.69 -11.10 4.71
CA ASN A 73 11.77 -11.20 6.17
C ASN A 73 12.95 -12.05 6.66
N ASP A 74 13.25 -13.18 6.00
CA ASP A 74 14.17 -14.20 6.54
C ASP A 74 15.60 -13.71 6.67
N ARG A 75 16.05 -12.93 5.69
CA ARG A 75 17.43 -12.44 5.63
C ARG A 75 17.54 -10.93 5.64
N SER A 76 16.43 -10.21 5.84
CA SER A 76 16.34 -8.77 5.64
C SER A 76 16.89 -8.39 4.27
N GLY A 77 16.40 -9.11 3.28
CA GLY A 77 16.82 -8.96 1.91
C GLY A 77 16.02 -7.88 1.20
N ILE A 78 16.63 -7.37 0.16
CA ILE A 78 16.02 -6.43 -0.78
C ILE A 78 16.21 -7.01 -2.17
N GLU A 79 15.13 -7.06 -2.92
CA GLU A 79 15.15 -7.49 -4.32
C GLU A 79 14.46 -6.45 -5.19
N VAL A 80 15.02 -6.28 -6.38
CA VAL A 80 14.54 -5.30 -7.35
C VAL A 80 14.09 -6.06 -8.59
N ILE A 81 12.84 -5.89 -8.97
CA ILE A 81 12.23 -6.57 -10.12
C ILE A 81 11.95 -5.52 -11.19
N ASP A 82 12.39 -5.80 -12.42
CA ASP A 82 11.96 -5.05 -13.60
C ASP A 82 10.56 -5.53 -14.02
N VAL A 83 9.62 -4.60 -14.09
CA VAL A 83 8.20 -4.88 -14.35
C VAL A 83 7.99 -5.47 -15.74
N ALA A 84 8.69 -4.94 -16.75
CA ALA A 84 8.49 -5.33 -18.15
C ALA A 84 9.02 -6.74 -18.43
N THR A 85 10.19 -7.07 -17.89
CA THR A 85 10.82 -8.37 -18.10
C THR A 85 10.43 -9.41 -17.05
N ARG A 86 9.83 -8.97 -15.93
CA ARG A 86 9.46 -9.83 -14.78
C ARG A 86 10.66 -10.56 -14.18
N LYS A 87 11.83 -9.93 -14.20
CA LYS A 87 13.07 -10.52 -13.70
C LYS A 87 13.62 -9.74 -12.53
N VAL A 88 14.22 -10.45 -11.57
CA VAL A 88 15.04 -9.83 -10.53
C VAL A 88 16.30 -9.29 -11.20
N THR A 89 16.51 -7.99 -11.09
CA THR A 89 17.67 -7.27 -11.64
C THR A 89 18.73 -6.98 -10.59
N ASN A 90 18.35 -6.97 -9.33
CA ASN A 90 19.25 -6.78 -8.20
C ASN A 90 18.70 -7.48 -6.97
N HIS A 91 19.58 -8.12 -6.17
CA HIS A 91 19.22 -8.68 -4.87
C HIS A 91 20.43 -8.68 -3.94
N PHE A 92 20.17 -8.45 -2.67
CA PHE A 92 21.20 -8.51 -1.61
C PHE A 92 20.55 -8.66 -0.24
N VAL A 93 21.36 -8.99 0.75
CA VAL A 93 20.93 -9.13 2.15
C VAL A 93 21.69 -8.16 3.03
N LEU A 94 21.02 -7.64 4.06
CA LEU A 94 21.63 -6.75 5.03
C LEU A 94 22.31 -7.54 6.17
N ASN A 95 21.89 -8.79 6.39
CA ASN A 95 22.43 -9.64 7.45
C ASN A 95 23.85 -10.12 7.11
N ASP A 96 24.69 -10.21 8.13
CA ASP A 96 26.00 -10.85 8.07
C ASP A 96 26.15 -11.97 9.15
N ALA A 97 27.36 -12.45 9.38
CA ALA A 97 27.64 -13.54 10.34
C ALA A 97 27.28 -13.16 11.79
N THR A 98 27.38 -11.90 12.14
CA THR A 98 27.24 -11.37 13.51
C THR A 98 26.06 -10.44 13.68
N HIS A 99 25.55 -9.86 12.59
CA HIS A 99 24.46 -8.90 12.61
C HIS A 99 23.27 -9.41 11.83
N LYS A 100 22.10 -9.27 12.44
CA LYS A 100 20.80 -9.39 11.77
C LYS A 100 20.09 -8.04 11.82
N PHE A 101 19.35 -7.74 10.76
CA PHE A 101 18.54 -6.55 10.70
C PHE A 101 17.07 -6.92 10.62
N ARG A 102 16.24 -6.25 11.40
CA ARG A 102 14.80 -6.22 11.15
C ARG A 102 14.53 -4.97 10.32
N LEU A 103 14.04 -5.19 9.13
CA LEU A 103 13.67 -4.12 8.19
C LEU A 103 12.16 -3.89 8.26
N ASN A 104 11.75 -2.67 8.52
CA ASN A 104 10.34 -2.28 8.53
C ASN A 104 10.11 -1.16 7.52
N GLY A 105 9.08 -1.33 6.70
CA GLY A 105 8.79 -0.43 5.59
C GLY A 105 9.82 -0.55 4.48
N GLY A 106 9.86 0.45 3.66
CA GLY A 106 10.75 0.56 2.50
C GLY A 106 10.08 1.45 1.48
N ALA A 107 10.47 2.74 1.45
CA ALA A 107 9.99 3.71 0.48
C ALA A 107 11.14 4.03 -0.48
N PRO A 108 11.02 3.70 -1.77
CA PRO A 108 12.03 4.08 -2.75
C PRO A 108 12.05 5.60 -2.95
N ASP A 109 13.21 6.15 -3.22
CA ASP A 109 13.33 7.51 -3.73
C ASP A 109 12.77 7.60 -5.16
N PRO A 110 12.43 8.80 -5.66
CA PRO A 110 11.86 8.95 -7.00
C PRO A 110 12.75 8.40 -8.13
N ASP A 111 14.06 8.39 -7.92
CA ASP A 111 15.03 7.88 -8.89
C ASP A 111 15.25 6.35 -8.79
N GLY A 112 14.70 5.68 -7.77
CA GLY A 112 14.89 4.26 -7.53
C GLY A 112 16.32 3.86 -7.14
N LYS A 113 17.10 4.79 -6.57
CA LYS A 113 18.50 4.56 -6.16
C LYS A 113 18.64 4.29 -4.67
N LEU A 114 17.75 4.85 -3.88
CA LEU A 114 17.75 4.74 -2.42
C LEU A 114 16.45 4.10 -1.93
N LEU A 115 16.54 3.42 -0.79
CA LEU A 115 15.38 2.93 -0.07
C LEU A 115 15.43 3.48 1.37
N TYR A 116 14.39 4.19 1.76
CA TYR A 116 14.23 4.72 3.12
C TYR A 116 13.45 3.76 3.97
N ALA A 117 13.99 3.34 5.07
CA ALA A 117 13.38 2.34 5.94
C ALA A 117 13.67 2.61 7.43
N THR A 118 13.01 1.85 8.28
CA THR A 118 13.37 1.74 9.69
C THR A 118 14.05 0.38 9.90
N THR A 119 15.21 0.38 10.53
CA THR A 119 15.94 -0.86 10.84
C THR A 119 16.18 -1.00 12.34
N THR A 120 16.16 -2.25 12.82
CA THR A 120 16.68 -2.61 14.15
C THR A 120 17.78 -3.63 13.95
N GLN A 121 18.98 -3.31 14.39
CA GLN A 121 20.12 -4.23 14.36
C GLN A 121 20.07 -5.16 15.56
N ILE A 122 20.29 -6.43 15.32
CA ILE A 122 20.43 -7.49 16.34
C ILE A 122 21.83 -8.07 16.21
N THR A 123 22.64 -7.90 17.24
CA THR A 123 24.03 -8.38 17.26
C THR A 123 24.10 -9.71 17.99
N LYS A 124 24.71 -10.72 17.35
CA LYS A 124 24.97 -12.01 17.96
C LYS A 124 26.23 -11.90 18.82
N GLN A 125 26.09 -12.13 20.11
CA GLN A 125 27.16 -12.30 21.05
C GLN A 125 27.47 -13.80 21.29
N ALA A 126 28.49 -14.11 22.07
CA ALA A 126 28.83 -15.49 22.37
C ALA A 126 27.73 -16.24 23.14
N ASP A 127 27.03 -15.55 24.02
CA ASP A 127 26.04 -16.08 24.96
C ASP A 127 24.61 -15.52 24.79
N ARG A 128 24.42 -14.50 23.97
CA ARG A 128 23.13 -13.81 23.81
C ARG A 128 23.00 -13.07 22.49
N TYR A 129 21.78 -12.60 22.22
CA TYR A 129 21.51 -11.60 21.19
C TYR A 129 21.30 -10.25 21.86
N GLU A 130 21.96 -9.22 21.36
CA GLU A 130 21.76 -7.84 21.76
C GLU A 130 20.88 -7.13 20.70
N ILE A 131 19.75 -6.60 21.15
CA ILE A 131 18.80 -5.92 20.27
C ILE A 131 19.04 -4.42 20.41
N GLY A 132 19.45 -3.79 19.31
CA GLY A 132 19.70 -2.36 19.24
C GLY A 132 18.38 -1.55 19.15
N LYS A 133 18.51 -0.23 19.23
CA LYS A 133 17.40 0.71 19.02
C LYS A 133 17.00 0.73 17.54
N ALA A 134 15.73 1.06 17.30
CA ALA A 134 15.26 1.31 15.94
C ALA A 134 15.88 2.60 15.38
N LYS A 135 16.29 2.55 14.12
CA LYS A 135 16.94 3.66 13.41
C LYS A 135 16.26 3.96 12.09
N TYR A 136 16.19 5.21 11.73
CA TYR A 136 15.97 5.60 10.35
C TYR A 136 17.19 5.22 9.52
N THR A 137 16.98 4.67 8.35
CA THR A 137 18.05 4.06 7.56
C THR A 137 17.87 4.39 6.09
N ILE A 138 18.93 4.89 5.47
CA ILE A 138 19.08 4.99 4.02
C ILE A 138 19.83 3.75 3.55
N ILE A 139 19.26 3.04 2.60
CA ILE A 139 19.87 1.90 1.96
C ILE A 139 20.21 2.29 0.52
N ASP A 140 21.48 2.18 0.16
CA ASP A 140 21.97 2.40 -1.20
C ASP A 140 21.79 1.12 -2.02
N LEU A 141 20.91 1.17 -3.00
CA LEU A 141 20.57 0.01 -3.83
C LEU A 141 21.67 -0.35 -4.82
N ALA A 142 22.45 0.62 -5.28
CA ALA A 142 23.57 0.37 -6.19
C ALA A 142 24.78 -0.20 -5.46
N GLN A 143 25.06 0.31 -4.24
CA GLN A 143 26.15 -0.21 -3.40
C GLN A 143 25.76 -1.42 -2.56
N GLN A 144 24.45 -1.79 -2.56
CA GLN A 144 23.91 -2.96 -1.85
C GLN A 144 24.20 -2.94 -0.35
N LYS A 145 24.13 -1.78 0.30
CA LYS A 145 24.47 -1.62 1.70
C LYS A 145 23.68 -0.53 2.39
N ILE A 146 23.72 -0.58 3.72
CA ILE A 146 23.27 0.52 4.56
C ILE A 146 24.22 1.71 4.35
N GLY A 147 23.70 2.85 3.92
CA GLY A 147 24.45 4.08 3.76
C GLY A 147 24.49 4.88 5.06
N LYS A 148 23.35 5.43 5.49
CA LYS A 148 23.25 6.27 6.68
C LYS A 148 22.19 5.74 7.63
N THR A 149 22.47 5.87 8.92
CA THR A 149 21.49 5.57 9.99
C THR A 149 21.43 6.72 10.99
N VAL A 150 20.22 6.99 11.50
CA VAL A 150 19.98 8.01 12.54
C VAL A 150 19.02 7.40 13.56
N ASP A 151 19.28 7.62 14.85
CA ASP A 151 18.41 7.14 15.90
C ASP A 151 17.02 7.78 15.79
N MET A 152 15.98 6.97 15.93
CA MET A 152 14.62 7.48 15.91
C MET A 152 14.36 8.35 17.16
N PRO A 153 13.85 9.58 17.01
CA PRO A 153 13.46 10.39 18.16
C PRO A 153 12.40 9.68 19.00
N GLY A 154 12.64 9.54 20.30
CA GLY A 154 11.68 8.93 21.23
C GLY A 154 11.63 7.41 21.23
N ALA A 155 12.57 6.71 20.56
CA ALA A 155 12.79 5.29 20.76
C ALA A 155 13.30 5.07 22.19
N ASN A 156 12.38 4.78 23.12
CA ASN A 156 12.72 4.49 24.51
C ASN A 156 13.60 3.23 24.61
N ASP A 157 14.43 3.16 25.66
CA ASP A 157 15.38 2.09 25.95
C ASP A 157 14.72 0.73 26.30
N THR A 158 13.43 0.56 26.10
CA THR A 158 12.74 -0.71 26.31
C THR A 158 13.02 -1.65 25.16
N ALA A 159 13.90 -2.60 25.39
CA ALA A 159 14.08 -3.81 24.60
C ALA A 159 12.81 -4.69 24.64
N GLY A 160 11.73 -4.21 24.11
CA GLY A 160 10.44 -4.89 24.10
C GLY A 160 9.54 -4.14 23.15
N GLY A 161 9.43 -4.67 21.95
CA GLY A 161 8.47 -4.31 20.95
C GLY A 161 8.19 -2.80 20.89
N ALA A 162 8.66 -2.15 19.84
CA ALA A 162 8.07 -0.89 19.43
C ALA A 162 6.60 -1.17 19.08
N GLU A 163 5.73 -1.17 20.08
CA GLU A 163 4.35 -0.75 19.94
C GLU A 163 4.38 0.75 19.64
N GLY A 164 5.01 1.08 18.53
CA GLY A 164 4.80 2.35 17.87
C GLY A 164 3.34 2.40 17.53
N GLY A 165 2.68 3.46 17.95
CA GLY A 165 1.26 3.72 17.93
C GLY A 165 0.51 2.94 16.88
N GLY A 166 -0.02 1.81 17.27
CA GLY A 166 -0.79 0.97 16.42
C GLY A 166 -1.97 1.79 15.98
N ALA A 167 -2.08 2.04 14.71
CA ALA A 167 -3.38 2.07 14.13
C ALA A 167 -4.00 0.73 14.49
N ALA A 168 -4.70 0.70 15.62
CA ALA A 168 -5.63 -0.34 15.97
C ALA A 168 -6.81 -0.24 15.00
N GLY A 169 -6.53 -0.47 13.76
CA GLY A 169 -7.47 -0.67 12.69
C GLY A 169 -7.34 -2.12 12.28
N GLY A 170 -8.31 -2.90 12.62
CA GLY A 170 -8.36 -4.30 12.26
C GLY A 170 -8.18 -4.50 10.78
N GLY A 171 -7.50 -5.56 10.48
CA GLY A 171 -7.52 -6.32 9.26
C GLY A 171 -7.57 -5.51 7.97
N GLY A 172 -6.47 -5.29 7.34
CA GLY A 172 -6.43 -4.74 6.02
C GLY A 172 -5.00 -4.56 5.61
N GLY A 173 -4.54 -5.47 4.76
CA GLY A 173 -3.27 -5.58 4.19
C GLY A 173 -2.64 -4.30 3.73
N GLY A 174 -1.68 -4.02 4.34
CA GLY A 174 -0.56 -3.22 4.04
C GLY A 174 0.43 -3.67 5.07
N GLY A 175 1.52 -4.26 4.65
CA GLY A 175 2.47 -4.97 5.46
C GLY A 175 2.57 -4.43 6.88
N ARG A 176 2.83 -5.26 7.83
CA ARG A 176 3.13 -4.96 9.23
C ARG A 176 4.22 -3.88 9.31
N GLY A 177 3.82 -2.64 9.13
CA GLY A 177 4.70 -1.50 9.02
C GLY A 177 4.01 -0.25 9.52
N GLY A 178 3.82 -0.16 10.84
CA GLY A 178 3.76 1.14 11.46
C GLY A 178 5.11 1.77 11.21
N GLY A 179 5.17 2.85 10.43
CA GLY A 179 6.39 3.62 10.21
C GLY A 179 6.96 3.64 8.80
N GLY A 180 6.17 3.32 7.78
CA GLY A 180 6.59 3.57 6.41
C GLY A 180 6.71 5.07 6.15
N PHE A 181 7.70 5.44 5.36
CA PHE A 181 7.83 6.78 4.83
C PHE A 181 6.98 6.96 3.58
N GLU A 182 6.45 8.16 3.41
CA GLU A 182 6.02 8.68 2.12
C GLU A 182 7.07 9.64 1.65
N VAL A 183 7.53 9.50 0.42
CA VAL A 183 8.58 10.37 -0.15
C VAL A 183 7.93 11.50 -0.93
N SER A 184 8.45 12.73 -0.77
CA SER A 184 8.00 13.87 -1.58
C SER A 184 8.31 13.64 -3.06
N PRO A 185 7.52 14.22 -3.99
CA PRO A 185 7.74 14.03 -5.43
C PRO A 185 9.14 14.46 -5.90
N ASP A 186 9.75 15.42 -5.24
CA ASP A 186 11.11 15.92 -5.53
C ASP A 186 12.21 15.14 -4.77
N GLY A 187 11.85 14.12 -3.98
CA GLY A 187 12.79 13.30 -3.21
C GLY A 187 13.47 13.97 -2.03
N LYS A 188 13.09 15.22 -1.69
CA LYS A 188 13.80 15.98 -0.64
C LYS A 188 13.28 15.74 0.76
N PHE A 189 12.03 15.29 0.89
CA PHE A 189 11.37 15.13 2.17
C PHE A 189 10.77 13.74 2.33
N LEU A 190 10.76 13.29 3.57
CA LEU A 190 10.08 12.07 4.00
C LEU A 190 8.99 12.45 4.99
N TYR A 191 7.81 11.92 4.78
CA TYR A 191 6.67 12.11 5.67
C TYR A 191 6.42 10.85 6.47
N GLN A 192 6.42 10.97 7.77
CA GLN A 192 6.03 9.90 8.69
C GLN A 192 4.68 10.27 9.30
N PHE A 193 3.65 9.52 8.95
CA PHE A 193 2.29 9.80 9.38
C PHE A 193 1.98 9.10 10.71
N GLY A 194 1.32 9.84 11.58
CA GLY A 194 0.84 9.41 12.90
C GLY A 194 -0.18 10.42 13.41
N SER A 195 -0.32 10.57 14.73
CA SER A 195 -1.08 11.68 15.33
C SER A 195 -0.46 13.05 15.07
N THR A 196 0.83 13.04 14.78
CA THR A 196 1.61 14.18 14.27
C THR A 196 2.30 13.71 13.00
N VAL A 197 2.26 14.50 11.94
CA VAL A 197 3.07 14.21 10.75
C VAL A 197 4.44 14.82 10.94
N THR A 198 5.46 13.94 10.97
CA THR A 198 6.85 14.39 11.02
C THR A 198 7.40 14.49 9.62
N VAL A 199 7.87 15.67 9.24
CA VAL A 199 8.55 15.93 7.97
C VAL A 199 10.06 15.89 8.23
N LEU A 200 10.74 15.00 7.55
CA LEU A 200 12.19 14.80 7.66
C LEU A 200 12.87 15.21 6.35
N ASN A 201 14.08 15.70 6.45
CA ASN A 201 14.97 15.84 5.29
C ASN A 201 15.42 14.44 4.86
N ALA A 202 15.25 14.11 3.58
CA ALA A 202 15.57 12.78 3.05
C ALA A 202 17.07 12.46 3.08
N ALA A 203 17.95 13.47 3.02
CA ALA A 203 19.39 13.26 3.00
C ALA A 203 19.99 12.89 4.37
N ASP A 204 19.35 13.32 5.47
CA ASP A 204 19.95 13.18 6.79
C ASP A 204 18.99 12.87 7.94
N PHE A 205 17.70 12.75 7.66
CA PHE A 205 16.63 12.54 8.61
C PHE A 205 16.47 13.66 9.66
N SER A 206 17.07 14.83 9.44
CA SER A 206 16.82 15.98 10.30
C SER A 206 15.34 16.37 10.23
N VAL A 207 14.76 16.70 11.39
CA VAL A 207 13.35 17.12 11.45
C VAL A 207 13.25 18.53 10.86
N VAL A 208 12.48 18.64 9.80
CA VAL A 208 12.19 19.93 9.13
C VAL A 208 10.95 20.58 9.77
N GLU A 209 9.93 19.75 10.03
CA GLU A 209 8.64 20.24 10.52
C GLU A 209 7.88 19.13 11.28
N ARG A 210 7.05 19.54 12.21
CA ARG A 210 6.03 18.68 12.83
C ARG A 210 4.67 19.30 12.65
N ILE A 211 3.81 18.65 11.86
CA ILE A 211 2.46 19.11 11.60
C ILE A 211 1.55 18.45 12.63
N GLN A 212 1.04 19.24 13.56
CA GLN A 212 0.08 18.77 14.54
C GLN A 212 -1.28 18.63 13.87
N LEU A 213 -1.83 17.42 13.90
CA LEU A 213 -3.17 17.14 13.35
C LEU A 213 -4.28 17.51 14.33
N ALA A 214 -3.96 17.53 15.62
CA ALA A 214 -4.82 18.06 16.66
C ALA A 214 -4.61 19.56 16.81
N GLN A 215 -5.66 20.35 16.54
CA GLN A 215 -5.65 21.80 16.78
C GLN A 215 -6.57 22.12 17.96
N PRO A 216 -6.29 23.20 18.74
CA PRO A 216 -7.10 23.55 19.92
C PRO A 216 -8.60 23.72 19.63
N ASP A 217 -8.93 24.22 18.43
CA ASP A 217 -10.29 24.53 18.00
C ASP A 217 -10.87 23.48 17.05
N ALA A 218 -10.17 22.37 16.82
CA ALA A 218 -10.61 21.27 15.99
C ALA A 218 -10.45 19.94 16.72
N PRO A 219 -11.33 18.96 16.46
CA PRO A 219 -11.20 17.65 17.06
C PRO A 219 -9.82 17.05 16.77
N ALA A 220 -9.21 16.43 17.77
CA ALA A 220 -7.95 15.74 17.61
C ALA A 220 -8.09 14.58 16.63
N VAL A 221 -7.28 14.57 15.58
CA VAL A 221 -7.21 13.44 14.66
C VAL A 221 -6.51 12.28 15.38
N GLU A 222 -7.27 11.22 15.69
CA GLU A 222 -6.76 10.05 16.41
C GLU A 222 -6.01 9.09 15.51
N ASN A 223 -6.52 8.91 14.28
CA ASN A 223 -5.99 7.99 13.29
C ASN A 223 -6.04 8.59 11.90
N LEU A 224 -4.90 8.53 11.22
CA LEU A 224 -4.81 8.82 9.79
C LEU A 224 -4.38 7.53 9.08
N GLY A 225 -5.35 6.83 8.49
CA GLY A 225 -5.10 5.63 7.70
C GLY A 225 -4.72 6.01 6.27
N LEU A 226 -3.46 5.84 5.90
CA LEU A 226 -3.06 6.02 4.50
C LEU A 226 -3.67 4.91 3.65
N GLY A 227 -4.18 5.30 2.49
CA GLY A 227 -4.77 4.39 1.53
C GLY A 227 -3.74 3.49 0.88
N GLY A 228 -4.25 2.44 0.29
CA GLY A 228 -3.48 1.32 -0.21
C GLY A 228 -2.78 1.51 -1.54
N LEU A 229 -2.56 0.47 -2.17
CA LEU A 229 -1.53 0.02 -3.07
C LEU A 229 -1.69 0.37 -4.55
N LEU A 230 -2.69 1.16 -4.95
CA LEU A 230 -2.76 1.64 -6.33
C LEU A 230 -1.84 2.85 -6.52
N GLU A 231 -0.56 2.63 -6.36
CA GLU A 231 0.43 3.69 -6.61
C GLU A 231 0.41 4.15 -8.08
N ALA A 232 -0.03 3.28 -9.00
CA ALA A 232 -0.22 3.62 -10.41
C ALA A 232 -1.22 4.76 -10.65
N VAL A 233 -2.16 4.97 -9.74
CA VAL A 233 -3.16 6.05 -9.83
C VAL A 233 -2.92 7.13 -8.77
N SER A 234 -1.91 6.97 -7.91
CA SER A 234 -1.56 7.99 -6.93
C SER A 234 -1.09 9.24 -7.65
N ASP A 235 -1.67 10.37 -7.29
CA ASP A 235 -1.07 11.64 -7.62
C ASP A 235 0.19 11.81 -6.79
N PRO A 236 1.37 11.97 -7.40
CA PRO A 236 2.60 12.10 -6.64
C PRO A 236 2.58 13.31 -5.70
N GLY A 237 1.77 14.32 -6.00
CA GLY A 237 1.63 15.52 -5.17
C GLY A 237 0.54 15.45 -4.12
N GLN A 238 -0.35 14.47 -4.17
CA GLN A 238 -1.50 14.41 -3.27
C GLN A 238 -1.72 13.01 -2.68
N ARG A 239 -2.21 12.97 -1.45
CA ARG A 239 -2.68 11.76 -0.78
C ARG A 239 -4.09 11.98 -0.27
N VAL A 240 -4.94 10.99 -0.48
CA VAL A 240 -6.29 10.95 0.10
C VAL A 240 -6.34 9.76 1.07
N SER A 241 -6.74 10.02 2.28
CA SER A 241 -6.72 9.05 3.37
C SER A 241 -8.01 9.13 4.17
N ILE A 242 -8.26 8.10 4.97
CA ILE A 242 -9.31 8.13 5.98
C ILE A 242 -8.69 8.62 7.30
N PHE A 243 -9.40 9.50 7.98
CA PHE A 243 -9.06 9.90 9.34
C PHE A 243 -10.23 9.63 10.29
N ASN A 244 -9.90 9.52 11.57
CA ASN A 244 -10.87 9.43 12.64
C ASN A 244 -10.53 10.46 13.73
N TYR A 245 -11.56 10.96 14.38
CA TYR A 245 -11.44 11.77 15.59
C TYR A 245 -12.62 11.52 16.53
N SER A 246 -12.43 11.83 17.80
CA SER A 246 -13.53 11.86 18.77
C SER A 246 -14.12 13.26 18.83
N ASP A 247 -15.44 13.36 18.70
CA ASP A 247 -16.14 14.61 18.93
C ASP A 247 -15.97 15.04 20.39
N PRO A 248 -15.45 16.24 20.67
CA PRO A 248 -15.15 16.68 22.04
C PRO A 248 -16.40 16.93 22.91
N ILE A 249 -17.58 17.06 22.28
CA ILE A 249 -18.83 17.38 22.97
C ILE A 249 -19.62 16.11 23.26
N VAL A 250 -19.84 15.29 22.23
CA VAL A 250 -20.67 14.09 22.35
C VAL A 250 -19.86 12.80 22.48
N HIS A 251 -18.52 12.89 22.40
CA HIS A 251 -17.58 11.78 22.50
C HIS A 251 -17.79 10.64 21.51
N ASN A 252 -18.56 10.88 20.46
CA ASN A 252 -18.72 9.93 19.38
C ASN A 252 -17.53 10.00 18.44
N ARG A 253 -17.06 8.84 17.98
CA ARG A 253 -16.03 8.78 16.95
C ARG A 253 -16.64 9.11 15.60
N VAL A 254 -15.97 9.99 14.86
CA VAL A 254 -16.31 10.42 13.52
C VAL A 254 -15.18 10.03 12.58
N PHE A 255 -15.52 9.59 11.39
CA PHE A 255 -14.54 9.40 10.32
C PHE A 255 -14.76 10.41 9.18
N GLY A 256 -13.74 10.59 8.37
CA GLY A 256 -13.81 11.45 7.20
C GLY A 256 -12.63 11.24 6.25
N LEU A 257 -12.53 12.11 5.27
CA LEU A 257 -11.43 12.16 4.30
C LEU A 257 -10.42 13.24 4.70
N ALA A 258 -9.16 12.84 4.75
CA ALA A 258 -8.03 13.74 4.82
C ALA A 258 -7.37 13.81 3.43
N ARG A 259 -7.22 15.02 2.90
CA ARG A 259 -6.44 15.30 1.71
C ARG A 259 -5.17 16.01 2.12
N PHE A 260 -4.05 15.45 1.73
CA PHE A 260 -2.75 16.02 2.04
C PHE A 260 -2.00 16.35 0.76
N ASP A 261 -1.61 17.61 0.63
CA ASP A 261 -0.76 18.08 -0.45
C ASP A 261 0.71 17.99 0.00
N LEU A 262 1.47 17.09 -0.63
CA LEU A 262 2.87 16.83 -0.32
C LEU A 262 3.80 18.01 -0.67
N ASN A 263 3.39 18.90 -1.58
CA ASN A 263 4.18 20.06 -1.97
C ASN A 263 4.00 21.23 -0.99
N THR A 264 2.74 21.51 -0.64
CA THR A 264 2.40 22.62 0.26
C THR A 264 2.34 22.21 1.72
N ARG A 265 2.31 20.89 2.01
CA ARG A 265 2.21 20.30 3.36
C ARG A 265 0.92 20.67 4.09
N LYS A 266 -0.14 20.92 3.35
CA LYS A 266 -1.44 21.30 3.90
C LYS A 266 -2.40 20.11 3.91
N PHE A 267 -3.17 20.02 4.98
CA PHE A 267 -4.30 19.11 5.11
C PHE A 267 -5.61 19.85 4.89
N ASP A 268 -6.52 19.13 4.21
CA ASP A 268 -7.95 19.40 4.22
C ASP A 268 -8.66 18.20 4.84
N PHE A 269 -9.48 18.44 5.87
CA PHE A 269 -10.23 17.42 6.58
C PHE A 269 -11.72 17.61 6.35
N THR A 270 -12.37 16.60 5.80
CA THR A 270 -13.82 16.60 5.56
C THR A 270 -14.47 15.47 6.34
N PRO A 271 -15.16 15.75 7.45
CA PRO A 271 -15.95 14.75 8.21
C PRO A 271 -17.07 14.18 7.35
N ILE A 272 -17.34 12.88 7.52
CA ILE A 272 -18.41 12.17 6.78
C ILE A 272 -19.50 11.67 7.72
N GLY A 273 -19.13 10.99 8.80
CA GLY A 273 -20.13 10.40 9.68
C GLY A 273 -19.54 9.55 10.80
N PRO A 274 -20.38 8.78 11.51
CA PRO A 274 -19.93 7.94 12.61
C PRO A 274 -18.86 6.93 12.14
N ALA A 275 -17.77 6.82 12.90
CA ALA A 275 -16.70 5.88 12.62
C ALA A 275 -17.09 4.47 13.08
N PRO A 276 -16.84 3.44 12.26
CA PRO A 276 -16.96 2.05 12.67
C PRO A 276 -15.84 1.69 13.67
N VAL A 277 -15.89 0.47 14.19
CA VAL A 277 -14.86 -0.03 15.14
C VAL A 277 -13.48 -0.01 14.48
N ALA A 278 -13.40 -0.45 13.23
CA ALA A 278 -12.17 -0.42 12.45
C ALA A 278 -12.47 -0.19 10.96
N MET A 279 -11.50 0.38 10.27
CA MET A 279 -11.53 0.58 8.81
C MET A 279 -10.18 0.21 8.21
N THR A 280 -10.18 -0.29 6.97
CA THR A 280 -8.95 -0.41 6.16
C THR A 280 -8.53 0.96 5.62
N GLY A 281 -7.36 1.02 4.99
CA GLY A 281 -6.99 2.19 4.19
C GLY A 281 -7.95 2.41 3.02
N LEU A 282 -7.98 3.63 2.51
CA LEU A 282 -8.78 4.02 1.35
C LEU A 282 -8.06 3.64 0.06
N HIS A 283 -8.76 2.97 -0.84
CA HIS A 283 -8.33 2.75 -2.21
C HIS A 283 -9.10 3.66 -3.15
N VAL A 284 -8.38 4.42 -3.95
CA VAL A 284 -8.95 5.43 -4.85
C VAL A 284 -9.01 4.88 -6.27
N THR A 285 -10.14 5.07 -6.96
CA THR A 285 -10.29 4.67 -8.36
C THR A 285 -9.38 5.49 -9.29
N PRO A 286 -9.01 4.96 -10.48
CA PRO A 286 -8.14 5.67 -11.43
C PRO A 286 -8.65 7.04 -11.86
N ASP A 287 -9.97 7.20 -11.95
CA ASP A 287 -10.60 8.47 -12.26
C ASP A 287 -10.67 9.46 -11.08
N LYS A 288 -10.19 9.04 -9.90
CA LYS A 288 -10.15 9.80 -8.64
C LYS A 288 -11.51 10.26 -8.12
N LYS A 289 -12.60 9.70 -8.64
CA LYS A 289 -13.97 10.11 -8.24
C LYS A 289 -14.53 9.27 -7.13
N SER A 290 -14.11 8.02 -7.01
CA SER A 290 -14.59 7.09 -6.01
C SER A 290 -13.45 6.56 -5.16
N GLY A 291 -13.77 6.28 -3.91
CA GLY A 291 -12.88 5.60 -2.98
C GLY A 291 -13.61 4.45 -2.31
N TYR A 292 -12.87 3.39 -2.02
CA TYR A 292 -13.39 2.21 -1.35
C TYR A 292 -12.57 1.86 -0.12
N THR A 293 -13.24 1.41 0.91
CA THR A 293 -12.62 0.88 2.15
C THR A 293 -13.45 -0.27 2.67
N VAL A 294 -12.89 -1.01 3.61
CA VAL A 294 -13.65 -2.03 4.35
C VAL A 294 -13.83 -1.56 5.79
N SER A 295 -15.07 -1.51 6.21
CA SER A 295 -15.48 -1.28 7.59
C SER A 295 -15.60 -2.62 8.32
N THR A 296 -15.17 -2.65 9.56
CA THR A 296 -15.33 -3.81 10.44
C THR A 296 -16.03 -3.35 11.72
N ASN A 297 -17.13 -4.02 12.07
CA ASN A 297 -17.88 -3.81 13.30
C ASN A 297 -18.00 -5.12 14.08
N GLY A 298 -18.21 -5.00 15.38
CA GLY A 298 -18.30 -6.16 16.28
C GLY A 298 -16.94 -6.82 16.57
N THR A 299 -16.98 -7.84 17.41
CA THR A 299 -15.80 -8.59 17.86
C THR A 299 -16.08 -10.09 17.88
N GLY A 300 -15.02 -10.90 17.72
CA GLY A 300 -15.15 -12.37 17.76
C GLY A 300 -16.15 -12.89 16.74
N GLY A 301 -17.08 -13.74 17.16
CA GLY A 301 -18.10 -14.34 16.31
C GLY A 301 -19.17 -13.38 15.79
N ASN A 302 -19.26 -12.17 16.36
CA ASN A 302 -20.18 -11.12 15.91
C ASN A 302 -19.53 -10.11 14.97
N LYS A 303 -18.35 -10.40 14.47
CA LYS A 303 -17.62 -9.54 13.54
C LYS A 303 -18.37 -9.46 12.21
N ARG A 304 -18.62 -8.24 11.73
CA ARG A 304 -19.22 -7.95 10.41
C ARG A 304 -18.26 -7.11 9.60
N CYS A 305 -18.14 -7.45 8.33
CA CYS A 305 -17.31 -6.73 7.35
C CYS A 305 -18.20 -6.17 6.25
N GLU A 306 -17.97 -4.91 5.91
CA GLU A 306 -18.72 -4.22 4.88
C GLU A 306 -17.77 -3.46 3.95
N PHE A 307 -18.01 -3.53 2.66
CA PHE A 307 -17.45 -2.56 1.72
C PHE A 307 -18.18 -1.23 1.89
N TRP A 308 -17.41 -0.17 1.90
CA TRP A 308 -17.91 1.20 1.90
C TRP A 308 -17.41 1.92 0.67
N GLY A 309 -18.34 2.45 -0.16
CA GLY A 309 -18.06 3.28 -1.32
C GLY A 309 -18.28 4.74 -1.00
N ILE A 310 -17.29 5.56 -1.29
CA ILE A 310 -17.25 6.99 -0.97
C ILE A 310 -17.11 7.76 -2.29
N ASP A 311 -17.98 8.74 -2.53
CA ASP A 311 -17.78 9.72 -3.58
C ASP A 311 -16.77 10.76 -3.10
N LEU A 312 -15.61 10.80 -3.75
CA LEU A 312 -14.51 11.69 -3.38
C LEU A 312 -14.73 13.13 -3.79
N THR A 313 -15.64 13.39 -4.74
CA THR A 313 -15.98 14.73 -5.19
C THR A 313 -16.85 15.45 -4.17
N THR A 314 -17.82 14.72 -3.62
CA THR A 314 -18.78 15.25 -2.64
C THR A 314 -18.40 14.90 -1.20
N SER A 315 -17.37 14.06 -0.99
CA SER A 315 -16.95 13.52 0.32
C SER A 315 -18.11 12.85 1.06
N ARG A 316 -18.87 11.99 0.37
CA ARG A 316 -20.05 11.33 0.95
C ARG A 316 -19.95 9.82 0.81
N LEU A 317 -20.39 9.12 1.85
CA LEU A 317 -20.65 7.69 1.78
C LEU A 317 -21.84 7.45 0.83
N THR A 318 -21.62 6.71 -0.24
CA THR A 318 -22.63 6.49 -1.28
C THR A 318 -23.32 5.15 -1.13
N ARG A 319 -22.61 4.16 -0.62
CA ARG A 319 -23.14 2.79 -0.44
C ARG A 319 -22.35 1.98 0.56
N THR A 320 -23.01 0.97 1.11
CA THR A 320 -22.39 -0.07 1.92
C THR A 320 -22.89 -1.44 1.48
N GLY A 321 -22.12 -2.50 1.73
CA GLY A 321 -22.53 -3.87 1.44
C GLY A 321 -21.74 -4.87 2.26
N GLU A 322 -22.44 -5.78 2.95
CA GLU A 322 -21.83 -6.82 3.75
C GLU A 322 -21.21 -7.91 2.87
N PHE A 323 -20.11 -8.48 3.36
CA PHE A 323 -19.49 -9.69 2.81
C PHE A 323 -18.99 -10.61 3.92
N PRO A 324 -18.76 -11.91 3.66
CA PRO A 324 -18.27 -12.86 4.65
C PRO A 324 -16.93 -12.40 5.24
N CYS A 325 -16.93 -12.16 6.55
CA CYS A 325 -15.77 -11.63 7.27
C CYS A 325 -14.73 -12.74 7.49
N ARG A 326 -13.49 -12.51 7.07
CA ARG A 326 -12.35 -13.40 7.36
C ARG A 326 -11.62 -12.92 8.61
N THR A 327 -10.94 -13.84 9.30
CA THR A 327 -10.14 -13.52 10.49
C THR A 327 -9.00 -12.56 10.15
N ARG A 328 -8.39 -12.77 9.01
CA ARG A 328 -7.37 -11.91 8.40
C ARG A 328 -7.74 -11.68 6.94
N TYR A 329 -7.49 -10.52 6.46
CA TYR A 329 -7.61 -10.18 5.04
C TYR A 329 -6.84 -8.91 4.75
N SER A 330 -6.52 -8.74 3.49
CA SER A 330 -6.08 -7.51 2.88
C SER A 330 -7.15 -7.07 1.89
N PHE A 331 -7.23 -5.79 1.65
CA PHE A 331 -8.17 -5.19 0.73
C PHE A 331 -7.43 -4.52 -0.43
N GLY A 332 -7.96 -4.63 -1.62
CA GLY A 332 -7.42 -4.00 -2.82
C GLY A 332 -8.51 -3.72 -3.84
N ILE A 333 -8.14 -3.03 -4.91
CA ILE A 333 -9.04 -2.74 -6.03
C ILE A 333 -8.34 -3.03 -7.37
N SER A 334 -9.12 -3.28 -8.42
CA SER A 334 -8.61 -3.53 -9.77
C SER A 334 -7.97 -2.29 -10.40
N ALA A 335 -7.12 -2.51 -11.39
CA ALA A 335 -6.46 -1.44 -12.13
C ALA A 335 -7.45 -0.45 -12.77
N ASP A 336 -8.63 -0.91 -13.19
CA ASP A 336 -9.70 -0.07 -13.73
C ASP A 336 -10.70 0.45 -12.68
N GLY A 337 -10.53 0.07 -11.41
CA GLY A 337 -11.40 0.48 -10.31
C GLY A 337 -12.77 -0.19 -10.27
N LYS A 338 -13.03 -1.22 -11.09
CA LYS A 338 -14.35 -1.86 -11.18
C LYS A 338 -14.51 -3.11 -10.33
N LYS A 339 -13.41 -3.64 -9.78
CA LYS A 339 -13.41 -4.82 -8.90
C LYS A 339 -12.80 -4.49 -7.55
N LEU A 340 -13.28 -5.17 -6.53
CA LEU A 340 -12.74 -5.14 -5.17
C LEU A 340 -12.16 -6.50 -4.85
N TYR A 341 -11.01 -6.52 -4.17
CA TYR A 341 -10.29 -7.73 -3.82
C TYR A 341 -10.21 -7.92 -2.32
N ILE A 342 -10.60 -9.10 -1.85
CA ILE A 342 -10.29 -9.58 -0.49
C ILE A 342 -9.28 -10.71 -0.63
N TYR A 343 -8.07 -10.52 -0.09
CA TYR A 343 -6.94 -11.42 -0.24
C TYR A 343 -6.09 -11.47 1.04
N GLY A 344 -4.92 -12.13 1.02
CA GLY A 344 -3.93 -12.10 2.10
C GLY A 344 -4.22 -13.02 3.28
N ALA A 345 -5.13 -13.98 3.09
CA ALA A 345 -5.39 -15.06 4.02
C ALA A 345 -5.57 -16.36 3.25
N GLY A 346 -4.47 -17.12 3.09
CA GLY A 346 -4.48 -18.38 2.32
C GLY A 346 -4.19 -18.16 0.83
N TYR A 347 -4.85 -18.96 -0.01
CA TYR A 347 -4.49 -19.18 -1.41
C TYR A 347 -5.37 -18.41 -2.41
N GLU A 348 -6.38 -17.71 -1.91
CA GLU A 348 -7.46 -17.19 -2.74
C GLU A 348 -7.55 -15.67 -2.72
N ILE A 349 -7.93 -15.09 -3.87
CA ILE A 349 -8.46 -13.74 -3.99
C ILE A 349 -9.96 -13.84 -4.26
N GLU A 350 -10.78 -13.26 -3.39
CA GLU A 350 -12.20 -13.07 -3.64
C GLU A 350 -12.43 -11.77 -4.38
N VAL A 351 -13.18 -11.84 -5.46
CA VAL A 351 -13.43 -10.74 -6.39
C VAL A 351 -14.89 -10.33 -6.28
N TYR A 352 -15.09 -9.04 -6.07
CA TYR A 352 -16.40 -8.42 -5.97
C TYR A 352 -16.55 -7.30 -7.00
N ASP A 353 -17.73 -7.10 -7.52
CA ASP A 353 -18.07 -5.93 -8.33
C ASP A 353 -18.09 -4.66 -7.48
N ALA A 354 -17.35 -3.64 -7.88
CA ALA A 354 -17.20 -2.41 -7.09
C ALA A 354 -18.47 -1.55 -7.00
N VAL A 355 -19.42 -1.76 -7.90
CA VAL A 355 -20.67 -1.01 -7.93
C VAL A 355 -21.77 -1.68 -7.10
N THR A 356 -21.91 -2.99 -7.22
CA THR A 356 -22.98 -3.75 -6.58
C THR A 356 -22.56 -4.45 -5.30
N PHE A 357 -21.25 -4.57 -5.05
CA PHE A 357 -20.62 -5.34 -3.99
C PHE A 357 -20.96 -6.85 -4.00
N LYS A 358 -21.42 -7.35 -5.15
CA LYS A 358 -21.70 -8.77 -5.32
C LYS A 358 -20.42 -9.53 -5.59
N HIS A 359 -20.29 -10.69 -4.96
CA HIS A 359 -19.22 -11.64 -5.26
C HIS A 359 -19.34 -12.14 -6.70
N GLU A 360 -18.26 -12.11 -7.46
CA GLU A 360 -18.22 -12.52 -8.86
C GLU A 360 -17.38 -13.77 -9.08
N ALA A 361 -16.24 -13.86 -8.39
CA ALA A 361 -15.31 -14.97 -8.56
C ALA A 361 -14.41 -15.16 -7.34
N THR A 362 -13.88 -16.37 -7.23
CA THR A 362 -12.77 -16.70 -6.32
C THR A 362 -11.62 -17.22 -7.18
N TRP A 363 -10.47 -16.57 -7.09
CA TRP A 363 -9.26 -16.98 -7.80
C TRP A 363 -8.38 -17.79 -6.86
N ASP A 364 -8.23 -19.08 -7.11
CA ASP A 364 -7.25 -19.93 -6.42
C ASP A 364 -5.89 -19.77 -7.14
N LEU A 365 -4.91 -19.23 -6.44
CA LEU A 365 -3.58 -18.94 -6.98
C LEU A 365 -2.57 -20.05 -6.67
N GLY A 366 -2.95 -21.05 -5.89
CA GLY A 366 -2.11 -22.20 -5.54
C GLY A 366 -0.91 -21.89 -4.65
N ASN A 367 -0.82 -20.67 -4.10
CA ASN A 367 0.23 -20.25 -3.19
C ASN A 367 -0.35 -19.41 -2.04
N ASP A 368 0.16 -19.61 -0.83
CA ASP A 368 -0.25 -18.83 0.34
C ASP A 368 0.27 -17.40 0.24
N MET A 369 -0.65 -16.43 0.22
CA MET A 369 -0.37 -14.99 0.15
C MET A 369 -0.41 -14.30 1.52
N THR A 370 -0.44 -15.05 2.61
CA THR A 370 -0.55 -14.47 3.96
C THR A 370 0.63 -13.56 4.27
N GLY A 371 0.35 -12.29 4.45
CA GLY A 371 1.36 -11.27 4.76
C GLY A 371 2.17 -10.78 3.56
N GLY A 372 1.86 -11.26 2.35
CA GLY A 372 2.40 -10.70 1.11
C GLY A 372 1.71 -9.38 0.74
N GLY A 373 2.46 -8.44 0.20
CA GLY A 373 1.93 -7.21 -0.39
C GLY A 373 1.30 -7.48 -1.77
N LEU A 374 0.53 -6.52 -2.26
CA LEU A 374 -0.06 -6.54 -3.60
C LEU A 374 0.21 -5.20 -4.28
N VAL A 375 0.71 -5.24 -5.49
CA VAL A 375 0.78 -4.09 -6.42
C VAL A 375 -0.10 -4.41 -7.61
N VAL A 376 -0.93 -3.47 -8.02
CA VAL A 376 -1.82 -3.57 -9.17
C VAL A 376 -1.38 -2.54 -10.20
N LEU A 377 -1.12 -2.99 -11.42
CA LEU A 377 -0.71 -2.15 -12.55
C LEU A 377 -1.73 -2.26 -13.67
N PRO A 378 -2.03 -1.14 -14.36
CA PRO A 378 -2.88 -1.12 -15.54
C PRO A 378 -2.39 -1.99 -16.69
#